data_ca312d91ff8e0dbe74d54553df781d00
#
_entry.id   ca312d91ff8e0dbe74d54553df781d00
#
_cell.length_a   1.000
_cell.length_b   1.000
_cell.length_c   1.000
_cell.angle_alpha   90.00
_cell.angle_beta   90.00
_cell.angle_gamma   90.00
#
_symmetry.space_group_name_H-M   'P 1'
#
loop_
_entity.id
_entity.type
_entity.pdbx_description
1 polymer ?
#
loop_
_entity_poly.entity_id
_entity_poly.type
_entity_poly.pdbx_seq_one_letter_code
_entity_poly.pdbx_strand_id
1 'polypeptide(L)'
;METLSFSIKRLLILFCAILCTIPFYAVKTPVDYVSTLVGTQSKFELSTGNTYPAIALPWGMNFWTPQTGKMGDGWTYTYNADKIRGFKQTHQPSPWMNDYGQFAVMPVTGGLVFDQDRRASWFSHKAEVAKPYYYKVYLADHDVTTEIVPTERAAMFRFTYPETNNAYMVLDAFDRGSYVKVIPEKNKIVGYSTKNSGGVPENFKNYFVIEFDKPFTFVATAMDNSIYPEETEVKGNHAGEIGRA
;
A
#
# COMPACT_ATOMS: atom_id res chain seq x y z
N MET A 1 -28.70 -58.21 -14.43
CA MET A 1 -28.94 -56.99 -13.65
C MET A 1 -27.67 -56.22 -13.25
N GLU A 2 -26.54 -56.86 -13.07
CA GLU A 2 -25.27 -56.19 -12.69
C GLU A 2 -24.62 -55.33 -13.75
N THR A 3 -24.71 -55.73 -15.03
CA THR A 3 -24.13 -54.97 -16.16
C THR A 3 -24.77 -53.62 -16.41
N LEU A 4 -26.06 -53.48 -16.10
CA LEU A 4 -26.80 -52.21 -16.26
C LEU A 4 -26.41 -51.22 -15.20
N SER A 5 -26.17 -51.67 -13.95
CA SER A 5 -25.69 -50.89 -12.81
C SER A 5 -24.29 -50.29 -13.05
N PHE A 6 -23.40 -51.06 -13.69
CA PHE A 6 -22.03 -50.63 -14.01
C PHE A 6 -22.03 -49.52 -15.11
N SER A 7 -22.89 -49.62 -16.11
CA SER A 7 -23.00 -48.65 -17.16
C SER A 7 -23.57 -47.30 -16.68
N ILE A 8 -24.54 -47.32 -15.75
CA ILE A 8 -25.13 -46.12 -15.16
C ILE A 8 -24.11 -45.39 -14.30
N LYS A 9 -23.30 -46.11 -13.49
CA LYS A 9 -22.22 -45.52 -12.68
C LYS A 9 -21.19 -44.81 -13.55
N ARG A 10 -20.77 -45.43 -14.68
CA ARG A 10 -19.82 -44.79 -15.61
C ARG A 10 -20.41 -43.53 -16.25
N LEU A 11 -21.69 -43.54 -16.61
CA LEU A 11 -22.39 -42.38 -17.19
C LEU A 11 -22.48 -41.25 -16.19
N LEU A 12 -22.78 -41.53 -14.92
CA LEU A 12 -22.79 -40.54 -13.82
C LEU A 12 -21.41 -39.90 -13.55
N ILE A 13 -20.36 -40.74 -13.56
CA ILE A 13 -18.98 -40.24 -13.40
C ILE A 13 -18.60 -39.33 -14.57
N LEU A 14 -18.94 -39.72 -15.80
CA LEU A 14 -18.68 -38.89 -16.98
C LEU A 14 -19.46 -37.57 -16.93
N PHE A 15 -20.70 -37.57 -16.49
CA PHE A 15 -21.53 -36.38 -16.33
C PHE A 15 -21.01 -35.46 -15.29
N CYS A 16 -20.55 -35.99 -14.10
CA CYS A 16 -19.89 -35.20 -13.07
C CYS A 16 -18.55 -34.63 -13.57
N ALA A 17 -17.75 -35.36 -14.31
CA ALA A 17 -16.51 -34.87 -14.88
C ALA A 17 -16.74 -33.72 -15.89
N ILE A 18 -17.79 -33.80 -16.71
CA ILE A 18 -18.16 -32.72 -17.64
C ILE A 18 -18.64 -31.47 -16.87
N LEU A 19 -19.42 -31.62 -15.78
CA LEU A 19 -19.86 -30.51 -14.96
C LEU A 19 -18.69 -29.79 -14.27
N CYS A 20 -17.63 -30.51 -13.89
CA CYS A 20 -16.41 -29.93 -13.30
C CYS A 20 -15.54 -29.17 -14.31
N THR A 21 -15.76 -29.34 -15.63
CA THR A 21 -14.98 -28.63 -16.66
C THR A 21 -15.66 -27.37 -17.18
N ILE A 22 -16.88 -27.04 -16.73
CA ILE A 22 -17.53 -25.79 -17.09
C ILE A 22 -16.76 -24.64 -16.41
N PRO A 23 -16.08 -23.75 -17.15
CA PRO A 23 -15.42 -22.61 -16.53
C PRO A 23 -16.48 -21.72 -15.90
N PHE A 24 -16.42 -21.57 -14.60
CA PHE A 24 -17.24 -20.61 -13.87
C PHE A 24 -16.70 -19.22 -14.20
N TYR A 25 -17.23 -18.58 -15.23
CA TYR A 25 -16.95 -17.17 -15.46
C TYR A 25 -17.65 -16.35 -14.36
N ALA A 26 -16.86 -15.72 -13.51
CA ALA A 26 -17.41 -14.76 -12.57
C ALA A 26 -18.12 -13.66 -13.37
N VAL A 27 -19.40 -13.44 -13.07
CA VAL A 27 -20.18 -12.37 -13.70
C VAL A 27 -19.55 -11.04 -13.25
N LYS A 28 -19.08 -10.26 -14.23
CA LYS A 28 -18.53 -8.93 -13.95
C LYS A 28 -19.63 -8.02 -13.44
N THR A 29 -19.34 -7.34 -12.34
CA THR A 29 -20.17 -6.30 -11.75
C THR A 29 -19.80 -4.92 -12.33
N PRO A 30 -20.63 -3.88 -12.23
CA PRO A 30 -20.29 -2.55 -12.72
C PRO A 30 -18.95 -2.01 -12.17
N VAL A 31 -18.57 -2.33 -10.94
CA VAL A 31 -17.30 -1.89 -10.34
C VAL A 31 -16.06 -2.50 -11.02
N ASP A 32 -16.21 -3.64 -11.69
CA ASP A 32 -15.11 -4.27 -12.41
C ASP A 32 -14.70 -3.49 -13.67
N TYR A 33 -15.56 -2.62 -14.16
CA TYR A 33 -15.29 -1.72 -15.28
C TYR A 33 -14.71 -0.36 -14.85
N VAL A 34 -14.63 -0.08 -13.56
CA VAL A 34 -14.02 1.15 -13.03
C VAL A 34 -12.51 1.01 -13.07
N SER A 35 -11.84 1.94 -13.74
CA SER A 35 -10.39 2.07 -13.71
C SER A 35 -10.01 3.30 -12.86
N THR A 36 -9.31 3.06 -11.75
CA THR A 36 -8.79 4.14 -10.91
C THR A 36 -7.53 4.80 -11.50
N LEU A 37 -7.03 4.29 -12.62
CA LEU A 37 -5.89 4.87 -13.35
C LEU A 37 -6.31 5.98 -14.34
N VAL A 38 -7.61 6.20 -14.56
CA VAL A 38 -8.10 7.26 -15.44
C VAL A 38 -7.66 8.62 -14.92
N GLY A 39 -7.06 9.44 -15.80
CA GLY A 39 -6.58 10.78 -15.47
C GLY A 39 -5.23 10.83 -14.77
N THR A 40 -4.56 9.70 -14.54
CA THR A 40 -3.25 9.65 -13.89
C THR A 40 -2.07 9.92 -14.84
N GLN A 41 -2.34 10.01 -16.16
CA GLN A 41 -1.35 10.38 -17.17
C GLN A 41 -1.77 11.66 -17.87
N SER A 42 -0.90 12.67 -17.86
CA SER A 42 -1.11 13.94 -18.53
C SER A 42 0.24 14.64 -18.77
N LYS A 43 0.20 15.89 -19.18
CA LYS A 43 1.38 16.77 -19.30
C LYS A 43 1.35 17.79 -18.18
N PHE A 44 2.50 18.39 -17.86
CA PHE A 44 2.62 19.40 -16.83
C PHE A 44 1.63 20.57 -17.06
N GLU A 45 1.47 21.04 -18.30
CA GLU A 45 0.54 22.12 -18.65
C GLU A 45 -0.94 21.75 -18.38
N LEU A 46 -1.24 20.45 -18.34
CA LEU A 46 -2.57 19.92 -18.06
C LEU A 46 -2.66 19.33 -16.65
N SER A 47 -1.78 19.74 -15.74
CA SER A 47 -1.74 19.25 -14.35
C SER A 47 -1.55 17.76 -14.27
N THR A 48 -0.44 17.26 -14.83
CA THR A 48 -0.03 15.84 -14.78
C THR A 48 -0.18 15.27 -13.38
N GLY A 49 -0.88 14.13 -13.26
CA GLY A 49 -1.07 13.45 -11.99
C GLY A 49 -2.03 14.15 -11.03
N ASN A 50 -2.94 14.97 -11.51
CA ASN A 50 -4.02 15.54 -10.69
C ASN A 50 -4.99 14.48 -10.13
N THR A 51 -4.91 13.27 -10.65
CA THR A 51 -5.60 12.11 -10.12
C THR A 51 -4.59 11.04 -9.77
N TYR A 52 -4.97 10.15 -8.88
CA TYR A 52 -4.16 8.99 -8.49
C TYR A 52 -5.09 7.77 -8.36
N PRO A 53 -4.54 6.54 -8.42
CA PRO A 53 -5.35 5.34 -8.28
C PRO A 53 -5.85 5.22 -6.83
N ALA A 54 -6.99 5.86 -6.54
CA ALA A 54 -7.58 5.88 -5.22
C ALA A 54 -8.12 4.50 -4.82
N ILE A 55 -7.58 3.97 -3.73
CA ILE A 55 -7.99 2.72 -3.10
C ILE A 55 -8.70 3.11 -1.81
N ALA A 56 -10.04 3.21 -1.84
CA ALA A 56 -10.76 3.90 -0.78
C ALA A 56 -12.12 3.32 -0.44
N LEU A 57 -12.65 2.36 -1.18
CA LEU A 57 -14.08 2.12 -1.29
C LEU A 57 -14.82 3.41 -1.72
N PRO A 58 -16.00 3.37 -2.35
CA PRO A 58 -16.59 4.55 -2.99
C PRO A 58 -16.69 5.80 -2.10
N TRP A 59 -16.73 5.65 -0.77
CA TRP A 59 -16.92 6.74 0.18
C TRP A 59 -16.08 6.57 1.46
N GLY A 60 -14.87 6.02 1.31
CA GLY A 60 -13.93 5.88 2.42
C GLY A 60 -13.54 7.25 3.00
N MET A 61 -13.26 7.29 4.29
CA MET A 61 -12.77 8.49 4.98
C MET A 61 -11.28 8.73 4.75
N ASN A 62 -10.56 7.75 4.26
CA ASN A 62 -9.18 7.86 3.84
C ASN A 62 -8.98 7.16 2.50
N PHE A 63 -7.98 7.61 1.77
CA PHE A 63 -7.60 7.07 0.47
C PHE A 63 -6.19 6.54 0.56
N TRP A 64 -5.95 5.41 -0.08
CA TRP A 64 -4.62 4.85 -0.23
C TRP A 64 -4.21 4.89 -1.68
N THR A 65 -2.94 5.10 -1.94
CA THR A 65 -2.40 5.17 -3.31
C THR A 65 -0.92 4.79 -3.31
N PRO A 66 -0.43 4.12 -4.37
CA PRO A 66 1.01 4.07 -4.59
C PRO A 66 1.56 5.49 -4.76
N GLN A 67 2.73 5.74 -4.23
CA GLN A 67 3.45 7.00 -4.34
C GLN A 67 4.58 6.84 -5.34
N THR A 68 4.50 7.50 -6.48
CA THR A 68 5.58 7.57 -7.47
C THR A 68 6.35 8.89 -7.40
N GLY A 69 5.70 9.97 -6.93
CA GLY A 69 6.30 11.27 -6.67
C GLY A 69 7.13 11.28 -5.38
N LYS A 70 7.90 12.35 -5.18
CA LYS A 70 8.66 12.57 -3.95
C LYS A 70 7.76 13.07 -2.83
N MET A 71 8.25 12.95 -1.60
CA MET A 71 7.63 13.60 -0.45
C MET A 71 7.56 15.11 -0.69
N GLY A 72 6.35 15.67 -0.49
CA GLY A 72 6.11 17.10 -0.75
C GLY A 72 5.64 17.42 -2.16
N ASP A 73 5.74 16.52 -3.12
CA ASP A 73 5.14 16.70 -4.43
C ASP A 73 3.62 16.77 -4.33
N GLY A 74 3.00 17.71 -5.03
CA GLY A 74 1.57 17.78 -5.18
C GLY A 74 1.01 16.58 -5.93
N TRP A 75 1.81 16.00 -6.81
CA TRP A 75 1.44 14.83 -7.61
C TRP A 75 1.97 13.54 -6.98
N THR A 76 1.11 12.87 -6.25
CA THR A 76 1.46 11.65 -5.54
C THR A 76 1.77 10.50 -6.50
N TYR A 77 1.06 10.42 -7.62
CA TYR A 77 1.20 9.36 -8.61
C TYR A 77 1.16 9.93 -10.03
N THR A 78 2.02 9.40 -10.88
CA THR A 78 2.03 9.66 -12.32
C THR A 78 2.15 8.33 -13.06
N TYR A 79 1.26 8.06 -14.01
CA TYR A 79 1.24 6.79 -14.76
C TYR A 79 2.55 6.50 -15.50
N ASN A 80 3.24 7.53 -15.99
CA ASN A 80 4.51 7.36 -16.71
C ASN A 80 5.71 7.06 -15.79
N ALA A 81 5.54 7.12 -14.47
CA ALA A 81 6.59 6.77 -13.55
C ALA A 81 6.78 5.25 -13.48
N ASP A 82 8.00 4.82 -13.27
CA ASP A 82 8.44 3.44 -13.28
C ASP A 82 8.84 2.91 -11.90
N LYS A 83 8.82 3.79 -10.87
CA LYS A 83 9.17 3.44 -9.50
C LYS A 83 8.11 3.88 -8.48
N ILE A 84 7.84 2.98 -7.53
CA ILE A 84 7.02 3.26 -6.35
C ILE A 84 7.97 3.49 -5.16
N ARG A 85 7.73 4.58 -4.39
CA ARG A 85 8.48 4.98 -3.19
C ARG A 85 7.80 4.59 -1.88
N GLY A 86 6.53 4.20 -1.95
CA GLY A 86 5.71 3.79 -0.83
C GLY A 86 4.23 3.73 -1.20
N PHE A 87 3.43 3.32 -0.24
CA PHE A 87 1.97 3.34 -0.32
C PHE A 87 1.48 4.36 0.69
N LYS A 88 0.94 5.46 0.16
CA LYS A 88 0.64 6.66 0.92
C LYS A 88 -0.82 6.66 1.35
N GLN A 89 -1.06 7.00 2.59
CA GLN A 89 -2.36 7.41 3.07
C GLN A 89 -2.57 8.88 2.71
N THR A 90 -3.73 9.20 2.18
CA THR A 90 -4.09 10.54 1.74
C THR A 90 -5.56 10.83 2.08
N HIS A 91 -5.94 12.10 2.20
CA HIS A 91 -7.30 12.54 2.55
C HIS A 91 -8.00 13.25 1.39
N GLN A 92 -7.23 13.72 0.41
CA GLN A 92 -7.75 14.49 -0.70
C GLN A 92 -7.64 13.72 -2.00
N PRO A 93 -8.71 13.63 -2.78
CA PRO A 93 -8.65 13.05 -4.12
C PRO A 93 -7.88 13.91 -5.12
N SER A 94 -7.59 15.18 -4.81
CA SER A 94 -6.78 16.06 -5.64
C SER A 94 -5.47 16.41 -4.96
N PRO A 95 -4.32 16.12 -5.57
CA PRO A 95 -3.01 16.44 -5.03
C PRO A 95 -2.61 17.91 -5.20
N TRP A 96 -3.43 18.72 -5.85
CA TRP A 96 -3.13 20.11 -6.22
C TRP A 96 -2.68 20.99 -5.05
N MET A 97 -3.28 20.80 -3.89
CA MET A 97 -2.99 21.60 -2.69
C MET A 97 -2.03 20.94 -1.71
N ASN A 98 -1.37 19.85 -2.05
CA ASN A 98 -0.74 18.95 -1.10
C ASN A 98 -1.70 18.46 -0.02
N ASP A 99 -1.60 17.20 0.33
CA ASP A 99 -2.46 16.60 1.32
C ASP A 99 -1.99 16.91 2.76
N TYR A 100 -2.86 16.66 3.72
CA TYR A 100 -2.66 16.97 5.14
C TYR A 100 -2.45 15.69 5.94
N GLY A 101 -1.47 15.69 6.85
CA GLY A 101 -1.24 14.61 7.80
C GLY A 101 -0.91 13.27 7.15
N GLN A 102 -0.12 13.27 6.12
CA GLN A 102 0.24 12.10 5.33
C GLN A 102 1.25 11.21 6.03
N PHE A 103 1.19 9.92 5.71
CA PHE A 103 2.27 8.98 5.96
C PHE A 103 2.27 7.90 4.87
N ALA A 104 3.37 7.18 4.73
CA ALA A 104 3.50 6.10 3.76
C ALA A 104 4.16 4.87 4.39
N VAL A 105 3.84 3.70 3.86
CA VAL A 105 4.50 2.44 4.19
C VAL A 105 5.16 1.87 2.94
N MET A 106 6.33 1.24 3.09
CA MET A 106 7.06 0.62 1.99
C MET A 106 7.72 -0.67 2.46
N PRO A 107 7.39 -1.82 1.86
CA PRO A 107 8.15 -3.04 2.11
C PRO A 107 9.48 -2.98 1.36
N VAL A 108 10.56 -3.37 2.03
CA VAL A 108 11.91 -3.40 1.46
C VAL A 108 12.64 -4.66 1.86
N THR A 109 13.62 -5.07 1.07
CA THR A 109 14.52 -6.17 1.38
C THR A 109 15.99 -5.72 1.30
N GLY A 110 16.88 -6.48 1.91
CA GLY A 110 18.31 -6.23 1.90
C GLY A 110 18.77 -5.29 3.01
N GLY A 111 19.19 -4.09 2.70
CA GLY A 111 19.70 -3.14 3.70
C GLY A 111 18.62 -2.31 4.37
N LEU A 112 18.94 -1.72 5.52
CA LEU A 112 18.09 -0.72 6.17
C LEU A 112 18.14 0.58 5.37
N VAL A 113 17.02 0.98 4.78
CA VAL A 113 16.93 2.17 3.93
C VAL A 113 15.68 2.97 4.29
N PHE A 114 15.87 4.19 4.77
CA PHE A 114 14.77 5.13 5.03
C PHE A 114 14.55 6.11 3.88
N ASP A 115 15.62 6.52 3.21
CA ASP A 115 15.55 7.47 2.10
C ASP A 115 14.61 7.01 0.99
N GLN A 116 13.72 7.90 0.56
CA GLN A 116 12.62 7.58 -0.36
C GLN A 116 13.08 7.24 -1.79
N ASP A 117 14.18 7.79 -2.25
CA ASP A 117 14.71 7.51 -3.59
C ASP A 117 15.48 6.18 -3.59
N ARG A 118 16.18 5.87 -2.50
CA ARG A 118 16.92 4.62 -2.34
C ARG A 118 16.02 3.41 -2.09
N ARG A 119 14.88 3.59 -1.39
CA ARG A 119 13.90 2.52 -1.17
C ARG A 119 12.94 2.32 -2.34
N ALA A 120 12.92 3.23 -3.32
CA ALA A 120 12.04 3.16 -4.46
C ALA A 120 12.28 1.90 -5.29
N SER A 121 11.22 1.25 -5.71
CA SER A 121 11.27 0.01 -6.48
C SER A 121 10.59 0.13 -7.83
N TRP A 122 11.20 -0.48 -8.84
CA TRP A 122 10.60 -0.67 -10.15
C TRP A 122 9.31 -1.50 -10.06
N PHE A 123 8.35 -1.14 -10.87
CA PHE A 123 7.09 -1.87 -11.04
C PHE A 123 6.64 -1.85 -12.50
N SER A 124 5.65 -2.67 -12.83
CA SER A 124 5.07 -2.71 -14.15
C SER A 124 3.56 -2.64 -14.10
N HIS A 125 2.95 -1.75 -14.88
CA HIS A 125 1.50 -1.66 -15.04
C HIS A 125 0.87 -2.95 -15.57
N LYS A 126 1.62 -3.84 -16.23
CA LYS A 126 1.15 -5.16 -16.66
C LYS A 126 0.89 -6.11 -15.49
N ALA A 127 1.56 -5.86 -14.36
CA ALA A 127 1.42 -6.62 -13.11
C ALA A 127 0.70 -5.81 -12.01
N GLU A 128 0.24 -4.60 -12.32
CA GLU A 128 -0.52 -3.74 -11.43
C GLU A 128 -2.02 -4.03 -11.54
N VAL A 129 -2.67 -4.20 -10.40
CA VAL A 129 -4.14 -4.24 -10.30
C VAL A 129 -4.58 -3.05 -9.49
N ALA A 130 -5.30 -2.12 -10.13
CA ALA A 130 -5.80 -0.90 -9.48
C ALA A 130 -7.32 -0.85 -9.58
N LYS A 131 -7.99 -1.16 -8.46
CA LYS A 131 -9.44 -1.14 -8.29
C LYS A 131 -9.81 -0.27 -7.08
N PRO A 132 -11.00 0.31 -7.01
CA PRO A 132 -11.40 1.11 -5.86
C PRO A 132 -11.33 0.37 -4.52
N TYR A 133 -11.48 -0.94 -4.55
CA TYR A 133 -11.56 -1.83 -3.38
C TYR A 133 -10.34 -2.75 -3.21
N TYR A 134 -9.38 -2.72 -4.15
CA TYR A 134 -8.23 -3.61 -4.13
C TYR A 134 -7.09 -3.07 -4.97
N TYR A 135 -5.89 -3.08 -4.42
CA TYR A 135 -4.67 -2.78 -5.14
C TYR A 135 -3.67 -3.92 -4.99
N LYS A 136 -2.94 -4.21 -6.05
CA LYS A 136 -1.86 -5.19 -6.04
C LYS A 136 -0.76 -4.75 -6.99
N VAL A 137 0.49 -4.88 -6.54
CA VAL A 137 1.68 -4.61 -7.38
C VAL A 137 2.85 -5.49 -6.93
N TYR A 138 3.72 -5.82 -7.87
CA TYR A 138 5.01 -6.44 -7.60
C TYR A 138 6.11 -5.38 -7.66
N LEU A 139 6.92 -5.32 -6.61
CA LEU A 139 8.04 -4.42 -6.42
C LEU A 139 9.35 -5.15 -6.77
N ALA A 140 9.89 -4.90 -7.96
CA ALA A 140 10.94 -5.71 -8.56
C ALA A 140 12.29 -5.61 -7.83
N ASP A 141 12.67 -4.41 -7.34
CA ASP A 141 13.96 -4.23 -6.64
C ASP A 141 13.98 -4.91 -5.26
N HIS A 142 12.82 -5.19 -4.68
CA HIS A 142 12.67 -5.82 -3.37
C HIS A 142 12.13 -7.26 -3.43
N ASP A 143 11.71 -7.72 -4.61
CA ASP A 143 11.04 -9.02 -4.82
C ASP A 143 9.82 -9.18 -3.89
N VAL A 144 9.02 -8.13 -3.74
CA VAL A 144 7.86 -8.11 -2.84
C VAL A 144 6.57 -7.87 -3.59
N THR A 145 5.57 -8.70 -3.32
CA THR A 145 4.19 -8.40 -3.73
C THR A 145 3.48 -7.66 -2.61
N THR A 146 2.93 -6.49 -2.93
CA THR A 146 2.09 -5.69 -2.03
C THR A 146 0.65 -5.76 -2.46
N GLU A 147 -0.25 -6.01 -1.52
CA GLU A 147 -1.69 -5.99 -1.68
C GLU A 147 -2.32 -5.05 -0.65
N ILE A 148 -3.33 -4.28 -1.07
CA ILE A 148 -4.04 -3.33 -0.22
C ILE A 148 -5.55 -3.53 -0.38
N VAL A 149 -6.25 -3.68 0.73
CA VAL A 149 -7.72 -3.71 0.79
C VAL A 149 -8.18 -2.61 1.74
N PRO A 150 -8.91 -1.60 1.26
CA PRO A 150 -9.38 -0.52 2.10
C PRO A 150 -10.64 -0.92 2.87
N THR A 151 -10.87 -0.23 3.98
CA THR A 151 -12.15 -0.13 4.67
C THR A 151 -12.59 1.34 4.69
N GLU A 152 -13.68 1.66 5.35
CA GLU A 152 -14.13 3.05 5.45
C GLU A 152 -13.10 3.97 6.15
N ARG A 153 -12.31 3.46 7.09
CA ARG A 153 -11.41 4.25 7.94
C ARG A 153 -10.00 3.70 8.06
N ALA A 154 -9.73 2.54 7.49
CA ALA A 154 -8.46 1.85 7.59
C ALA A 154 -8.14 1.11 6.29
N ALA A 155 -7.01 0.43 6.24
CA ALA A 155 -6.70 -0.53 5.18
C ALA A 155 -5.95 -1.74 5.76
N MET A 156 -6.16 -2.88 5.14
CA MET A 156 -5.36 -4.07 5.36
C MET A 156 -4.27 -4.11 4.29
N PHE A 157 -3.03 -4.26 4.73
CA PHE A 157 -1.88 -4.51 3.86
C PHE A 157 -1.42 -5.95 4.01
N ARG A 158 -1.03 -6.55 2.88
CA ARG A 158 -0.30 -7.81 2.86
C ARG A 158 0.96 -7.63 2.04
N PHE A 159 2.10 -7.90 2.66
CA PHE A 159 3.40 -7.96 2.00
C PHE A 159 3.84 -9.41 1.90
N THR A 160 4.04 -9.88 0.67
CA THR A 160 4.61 -11.21 0.43
C THR A 160 6.06 -11.04 0.03
N TYR A 161 6.95 -11.34 0.96
CA TYR A 161 8.39 -11.26 0.80
C TYR A 161 8.97 -12.56 0.23
N PRO A 162 10.15 -12.50 -0.43
CA PRO A 162 10.95 -13.69 -0.70
C PRO A 162 11.46 -14.29 0.61
N GLU A 163 11.97 -15.51 0.54
CA GLU A 163 12.66 -16.13 1.68
C GLU A 163 13.96 -15.37 1.99
N THR A 164 13.95 -14.55 3.03
CA THR A 164 15.10 -13.73 3.44
C THR A 164 15.00 -13.34 4.91
N ASN A 165 16.17 -13.19 5.55
CA ASN A 165 16.28 -12.63 6.90
C ASN A 165 16.28 -11.09 6.92
N ASN A 166 16.26 -10.44 5.76
CA ASN A 166 16.37 -8.99 5.60
C ASN A 166 15.10 -8.43 4.94
N ALA A 167 13.94 -8.79 5.45
CA ALA A 167 12.63 -8.28 5.07
C ALA A 167 12.19 -7.23 6.08
N TYR A 168 11.93 -6.01 5.63
CA TYR A 168 11.56 -4.89 6.48
C TYR A 168 10.34 -4.15 5.93
N MET A 169 9.58 -3.52 6.82
CA MET A 169 8.61 -2.49 6.45
C MET A 169 9.13 -1.14 6.93
N VAL A 170 9.16 -0.15 6.08
CA VAL A 170 9.49 1.24 6.39
C VAL A 170 8.20 2.02 6.55
N LEU A 171 8.05 2.69 7.67
CA LEU A 171 7.04 3.72 7.90
C LEU A 171 7.69 5.09 7.79
N ASP A 172 7.15 5.94 6.93
CA ASP A 172 7.57 7.31 6.70
C ASP A 172 6.43 8.25 7.08
N ALA A 173 6.59 8.99 8.18
CA ALA A 173 5.56 9.91 8.67
C ALA A 173 5.70 11.35 8.12
N PHE A 174 6.53 11.52 7.10
CA PHE A 174 6.79 12.76 6.36
C PHE A 174 7.40 13.90 7.19
N ASP A 175 7.85 14.92 6.47
CA ASP A 175 8.45 16.14 7.00
C ASP A 175 7.42 17.12 7.60
N ARG A 176 7.91 18.24 8.13
CA ARG A 176 7.17 19.32 8.81
C ARG A 176 6.58 18.93 10.16
N GLY A 177 7.16 17.94 10.80
CA GLY A 177 6.82 17.51 12.15
C GLY A 177 6.07 16.18 12.15
N SER A 178 6.70 15.20 12.77
CA SER A 178 6.12 13.87 12.93
C SER A 178 6.62 13.19 14.21
N TYR A 179 5.88 12.18 14.60
CA TYR A 179 6.17 11.36 15.77
C TYR A 179 5.82 9.91 15.45
N VAL A 180 6.70 9.01 15.82
CA VAL A 180 6.51 7.56 15.68
C VAL A 180 6.95 6.88 16.97
N LYS A 181 6.16 5.92 17.44
CA LYS A 181 6.48 5.05 18.55
C LYS A 181 6.08 3.61 18.23
N VAL A 182 7.05 2.71 18.36
CA VAL A 182 6.84 1.27 18.30
C VAL A 182 6.49 0.75 19.69
N ILE A 183 5.52 -0.13 19.78
CA ILE A 183 5.07 -0.82 20.99
C ILE A 183 5.23 -2.32 20.72
N PRO A 184 6.44 -2.87 20.88
CA PRO A 184 6.75 -4.24 20.44
C PRO A 184 5.88 -5.29 21.13
N GLU A 185 5.58 -5.13 22.40
CA GLU A 185 4.75 -6.06 23.18
C GLU A 185 3.28 -6.11 22.75
N LYS A 186 2.86 -5.15 21.92
CA LYS A 186 1.51 -5.07 21.35
C LYS A 186 1.49 -5.26 19.83
N ASN A 187 2.63 -5.49 19.22
CA ASN A 187 2.79 -5.57 17.76
C ASN A 187 2.21 -4.33 17.05
N LYS A 188 2.48 -3.13 17.60
CA LYS A 188 1.87 -1.89 17.12
C LYS A 188 2.89 -0.79 16.91
N ILE A 189 2.56 0.06 15.93
CA ILE A 189 3.17 1.37 15.79
C ILE A 189 2.07 2.41 15.95
N VAL A 190 2.34 3.45 16.70
CA VAL A 190 1.47 4.63 16.83
C VAL A 190 2.25 5.88 16.46
N GLY A 191 1.54 6.86 15.95
CA GLY A 191 2.21 8.10 15.60
C GLY A 191 1.25 9.18 15.11
N TYR A 192 1.85 10.28 14.68
CA TYR A 192 1.14 11.35 14.01
C TYR A 192 2.04 12.09 13.02
N SER A 193 1.42 12.72 12.04
CA SER A 193 2.03 13.68 11.15
C SER A 193 1.35 15.05 11.31
N THR A 194 2.13 16.11 11.32
CA THR A 194 1.62 17.50 11.32
C THR A 194 1.75 18.14 9.95
N LYS A 195 2.18 17.37 8.93
CA LYS A 195 2.34 17.90 7.58
C LYS A 195 1.04 18.52 7.08
N ASN A 196 1.13 19.76 6.62
CA ASN A 196 0.01 20.49 6.04
C ASN A 196 0.51 21.60 5.10
N SER A 197 -0.40 22.14 4.29
CA SER A 197 -0.13 23.24 3.36
C SER A 197 -0.62 24.60 3.88
N GLY A 198 -0.95 24.72 5.15
CA GLY A 198 -1.47 25.92 5.80
C GLY A 198 -2.99 25.90 6.00
N GLY A 199 -3.50 26.89 6.70
CA GLY A 199 -4.95 27.02 6.97
C GLY A 199 -5.52 26.06 8.00
N VAL A 200 -4.67 25.38 8.76
CA VAL A 200 -5.07 24.46 9.85
C VAL A 200 -4.78 25.08 11.23
N PRO A 201 -5.45 24.64 12.31
CA PRO A 201 -5.10 25.01 13.67
C PRO A 201 -3.64 24.63 14.02
N GLU A 202 -3.01 25.36 14.91
CA GLU A 202 -1.61 25.10 15.33
C GLU A 202 -1.39 23.70 15.91
N ASN A 203 -2.42 23.12 16.52
CA ASN A 203 -2.38 21.77 17.11
C ASN A 203 -2.81 20.66 16.13
N PHE A 204 -2.91 20.95 14.83
CA PHE A 204 -3.29 19.97 13.81
C PHE A 204 -2.36 18.75 13.85
N LYS A 205 -2.96 17.57 13.90
CA LYS A 205 -2.28 16.27 13.81
C LYS A 205 -3.18 15.24 13.15
N ASN A 206 -2.63 14.50 12.22
CA ASN A 206 -3.24 13.26 11.78
C ASN A 206 -2.61 12.09 12.52
N TYR A 207 -3.38 11.42 13.36
CA TYR A 207 -2.92 10.27 14.13
C TYR A 207 -3.14 8.98 13.34
N PHE A 208 -2.21 8.03 13.50
CA PHE A 208 -2.32 6.70 12.92
C PHE A 208 -1.94 5.62 13.94
N VAL A 209 -2.51 4.43 13.71
CA VAL A 209 -2.16 3.18 14.39
C VAL A 209 -1.97 2.11 13.32
N ILE A 210 -0.86 1.38 13.41
CA ILE A 210 -0.59 0.22 12.57
C ILE A 210 -0.46 -0.99 13.48
N GLU A 211 -1.17 -2.06 13.17
CA GLU A 211 -1.13 -3.32 13.89
C GLU A 211 -0.56 -4.41 13.00
N PHE A 212 0.31 -5.25 13.56
CA PHE A 212 0.95 -6.36 12.87
C PHE A 212 0.43 -7.70 13.39
N ASP A 213 0.30 -8.65 12.49
CA ASP A 213 -0.13 -10.02 12.79
C ASP A 213 1.00 -10.86 13.43
N LYS A 214 2.24 -10.36 13.37
CA LYS A 214 3.44 -11.02 13.92
C LYS A 214 4.21 -10.07 14.85
N PRO A 215 4.94 -10.63 15.84
CA PRO A 215 5.81 -9.82 16.69
C PRO A 215 7.00 -9.27 15.90
N PHE A 216 7.47 -8.09 16.33
CA PHE A 216 8.70 -7.52 15.81
C PHE A 216 9.91 -8.34 16.25
N THR A 217 10.78 -8.66 15.29
CA THR A 217 12.09 -9.29 15.52
C THR A 217 13.24 -8.28 15.43
N PHE A 218 12.97 -7.10 14.87
CA PHE A 218 13.87 -5.97 14.76
C PHE A 218 13.08 -4.67 14.70
N VAL A 219 13.60 -3.62 15.34
CA VAL A 219 13.03 -2.27 15.32
C VAL A 219 14.15 -1.25 15.18
N ALA A 220 13.94 -0.21 14.40
CA ALA A 220 14.78 0.97 14.32
C ALA A 220 13.90 2.19 14.07
N THR A 221 14.26 3.31 14.63
CA THR A 221 13.67 4.59 14.25
C THR A 221 14.53 5.33 13.24
N ALA A 222 13.95 6.31 12.57
CA ALA A 222 14.67 7.14 11.62
C ALA A 222 14.31 8.62 11.82
N MET A 223 15.29 9.50 11.60
CA MET A 223 15.13 10.95 11.60
C MET A 223 15.97 11.57 10.51
N ASP A 224 15.33 12.29 9.57
CA ASP A 224 16.04 12.99 8.49
C ASP A 224 17.06 12.09 7.76
N ASN A 225 16.68 10.84 7.44
CA ASN A 225 17.50 9.79 6.82
C ASN A 225 18.59 9.15 7.72
N SER A 226 18.79 9.59 8.94
CA SER A 226 19.60 8.87 9.94
C SER A 226 18.79 7.76 10.58
N ILE A 227 19.36 6.56 10.68
CA ILE A 227 18.69 5.38 11.23
C ILE A 227 19.29 5.08 12.61
N TYR A 228 18.43 4.83 13.58
CA TYR A 228 18.77 4.53 14.96
C TYR A 228 18.26 3.13 15.34
N PRO A 229 19.11 2.09 15.22
CA PRO A 229 18.74 0.73 15.58
C PRO A 229 18.37 0.62 17.06
N GLU A 230 17.40 -0.27 17.36
CA GLU A 230 16.90 -0.57 18.71
C GLU A 230 16.13 0.58 19.38
N GLU A 231 16.10 1.76 18.79
CA GLU A 231 15.25 2.87 19.24
C GLU A 231 13.79 2.60 18.87
N THR A 232 12.89 2.83 19.82
CA THR A 232 11.45 2.56 19.65
C THR A 232 10.60 3.82 19.57
N GLU A 233 11.19 5.00 19.75
CA GLU A 233 10.44 6.25 19.77
C GLU A 233 11.26 7.39 19.17
N VAL A 234 10.63 8.17 18.30
CA VAL A 234 11.27 9.31 17.64
C VAL A 234 10.27 10.42 17.39
N LYS A 235 10.70 11.66 17.59
CA LYS A 235 9.92 12.86 17.30
C LYS A 235 10.82 13.93 16.71
N GLY A 236 10.42 14.50 15.58
CA GLY A 236 11.19 15.56 14.96
C GLY A 236 10.60 16.04 13.66
N ASN A 237 11.44 16.59 12.78
CA ASN A 237 10.99 17.14 11.52
C ASN A 237 10.47 16.03 10.57
N HIS A 238 11.22 14.93 10.42
CA HIS A 238 10.90 13.83 9.53
C HIS A 238 11.17 12.50 10.23
N ALA A 239 10.22 12.04 11.01
CA ALA A 239 10.31 10.80 11.76
C ALA A 239 9.81 9.61 10.93
N GLY A 240 10.39 8.46 11.19
CA GLY A 240 9.99 7.20 10.61
C GLY A 240 10.43 6.00 11.44
N GLU A 241 10.15 4.80 10.90
CA GLU A 241 10.46 3.53 11.54
C GLU A 241 10.80 2.49 10.46
N ILE A 242 11.65 1.54 10.83
CA ILE A 242 11.98 0.36 10.03
C ILE A 242 11.84 -0.86 10.92
N GLY A 243 10.83 -1.68 10.66
CA GLY A 243 10.54 -2.89 11.42
C GLY A 243 10.68 -4.16 10.60
N ARG A 244 10.96 -5.26 11.29
CA ARG A 244 10.94 -6.60 10.76
C ARG A 244 10.09 -7.48 11.66
N ALA A 245 9.14 -8.19 11.08
CA ALA A 245 8.33 -9.21 11.74
C ALA A 245 8.79 -10.62 11.39
#